data_c915bb01a2c9dbbb663fd54e4be8361f
#
_entry.id   c915bb01a2c9dbbb663fd54e4be8361f
#
_cell.length_a   1.000
_cell.length_b   1.000
_cell.length_c   1.000
_cell.angle_alpha   90.00
_cell.angle_beta   90.00
_cell.angle_gamma   90.00
#
_symmetry.space_group_name_H-M   'P 1'
#
loop_
_entity.id
_entity.type
_entity.pdbx_description
1 polymer ?
#
loop_
_entity_poly.entity_id
_entity_poly.type
_entity_poly.pdbx_seq_one_letter_code
_entity_poly.pdbx_strand_id
1 'polypeptide(L)'
;MLKIHTIMTTVMSLLLVGTVNANAIDDDISYLQKEWAIINYETVEDNREDKFYVLAKKAKEIVEKHPDRAEPLIWEGIILSTYAGAKGGLGALGLIKEARNRLLDAEKINPNALSGSIYTSLG
;
A
#
# COMPACT_ATOMS: atom_id res chain seq x y z
N MET A 1 -51.91 16.03 -36.48
CA MET A 1 -51.26 14.82 -35.94
C MET A 1 -49.93 15.13 -35.35
N LEU A 2 -49.92 15.22 -34.09
CA LEU A 2 -48.69 15.45 -33.35
C LEU A 2 -48.11 14.14 -32.94
N LYS A 3 -46.89 13.95 -33.31
CA LYS A 3 -46.11 12.81 -32.82
C LYS A 3 -45.20 13.31 -31.75
N ILE A 4 -45.47 12.89 -30.57
CA ILE A 4 -44.62 13.16 -29.46
C ILE A 4 -43.54 12.08 -29.45
N HIS A 5 -42.36 12.45 -29.80
CA HIS A 5 -41.23 11.60 -29.61
C HIS A 5 -40.67 11.87 -28.25
N THR A 6 -40.98 11.00 -27.37
CA THR A 6 -40.36 10.97 -26.05
C THR A 6 -38.90 10.71 -26.23
N ILE A 7 -38.11 11.71 -26.01
CA ILE A 7 -36.69 11.58 -25.94
C ILE A 7 -36.39 10.97 -24.56
N MET A 8 -36.19 9.69 -24.58
CA MET A 8 -35.66 8.95 -23.45
C MET A 8 -34.17 9.18 -23.45
N THR A 9 -33.75 10.28 -22.91
CA THR A 9 -32.31 10.53 -22.77
C THR A 9 -31.83 9.85 -21.54
N THR A 10 -31.16 8.82 -21.79
CA THR A 10 -30.30 7.99 -21.01
C THR A 10 -29.45 8.78 -20.05
N VAL A 11 -29.76 8.69 -18.78
CA VAL A 11 -28.82 9.00 -17.72
C VAL A 11 -28.26 7.68 -17.28
N MET A 12 -27.21 7.26 -17.93
CA MET A 12 -26.51 6.04 -17.65
C MET A 12 -25.01 6.27 -17.76
N SER A 13 -24.47 7.13 -16.92
CA SER A 13 -23.02 7.39 -16.98
C SER A 13 -22.33 7.62 -15.64
N LEU A 14 -22.95 7.30 -14.51
CA LEU A 14 -22.36 7.72 -13.24
C LEU A 14 -21.96 6.60 -12.29
N LEU A 15 -21.88 5.35 -12.72
CA LEU A 15 -21.64 4.23 -11.82
C LEU A 15 -20.29 3.53 -12.01
N LEU A 16 -19.43 4.03 -12.89
CA LEU A 16 -18.15 3.35 -13.20
C LEU A 16 -16.93 3.90 -12.45
N VAL A 17 -17.05 5.02 -11.75
CA VAL A 17 -15.90 5.69 -11.13
C VAL A 17 -15.48 5.02 -9.81
N GLY A 18 -16.42 4.42 -9.09
CA GLY A 18 -16.13 3.78 -7.79
C GLY A 18 -15.39 2.44 -7.86
N THR A 19 -15.57 1.70 -8.94
CA THR A 19 -14.96 0.36 -9.09
C THR A 19 -13.50 0.42 -9.56
N VAL A 20 -13.11 1.47 -10.28
CA VAL A 20 -11.73 1.64 -10.77
C VAL A 20 -10.76 1.93 -9.63
N ASN A 21 -11.17 2.70 -8.63
CA ASN A 21 -10.32 3.04 -7.48
C ASN A 21 -10.06 1.87 -6.54
N ALA A 22 -11.06 0.99 -6.31
CA ALA A 22 -10.90 -0.21 -5.50
C ALA A 22 -9.92 -1.19 -6.14
N ASN A 23 -10.00 -1.42 -7.46
CA ASN A 23 -9.10 -2.29 -8.19
C ASN A 23 -7.66 -1.74 -8.21
N ALA A 24 -7.49 -0.41 -8.30
CA ALA A 24 -6.17 0.20 -8.31
C ALA A 24 -5.43 -0.01 -6.98
N ILE A 25 -6.11 0.10 -5.84
CA ILE A 25 -5.47 -0.16 -4.54
C ILE A 25 -5.12 -1.64 -4.37
N ASP A 26 -6.02 -2.55 -4.78
CA ASP A 26 -5.76 -3.99 -4.70
C ASP A 26 -4.56 -4.39 -5.55
N ASP A 27 -4.42 -3.83 -6.74
CA ASP A 27 -3.28 -4.05 -7.62
C ASP A 27 -1.98 -3.50 -7.01
N ASP A 28 -2.02 -2.31 -6.43
CA ASP A 28 -0.88 -1.69 -5.78
C ASP A 28 -0.41 -2.49 -4.56
N ILE A 29 -1.35 -2.97 -3.73
CA ILE A 29 -1.03 -3.82 -2.58
C ILE A 29 -0.46 -5.17 -3.03
N SER A 30 -1.06 -5.80 -4.02
CA SER A 30 -0.56 -7.06 -4.58
C SER A 30 0.85 -6.93 -5.15
N TYR A 31 1.14 -5.80 -5.79
CA TYR A 31 2.48 -5.47 -6.25
C TYR A 31 3.49 -5.43 -5.09
N LEU A 32 3.18 -4.68 -4.03
CA LEU A 32 4.07 -4.58 -2.86
C LEU A 32 4.32 -5.94 -2.20
N GLN A 33 3.28 -6.74 -2.04
CA GLN A 33 3.36 -8.09 -1.47
C GLN A 33 4.28 -8.99 -2.28
N LYS A 34 4.09 -9.00 -3.59
CA LYS A 34 4.87 -9.84 -4.50
C LYS A 34 6.34 -9.43 -4.52
N GLU A 35 6.61 -8.14 -4.67
CA GLU A 35 7.99 -7.63 -4.70
C GLU A 35 8.69 -7.85 -3.36
N TRP A 36 8.01 -7.62 -2.25
CA TRP A 36 8.55 -7.91 -0.93
C TRP A 36 8.94 -9.39 -0.78
N ALA A 37 8.08 -10.30 -1.21
CA ALA A 37 8.34 -11.73 -1.13
C ALA A 37 9.53 -12.14 -2.01
N ILE A 38 9.63 -11.60 -3.22
CA ILE A 38 10.77 -11.85 -4.12
C ILE A 38 12.09 -11.40 -3.47
N ILE A 39 12.11 -10.20 -2.92
CA ILE A 39 13.33 -9.68 -2.27
C ILE A 39 13.69 -10.52 -1.05
N ASN A 40 12.69 -10.87 -0.24
CA ASN A 40 12.93 -11.57 1.02
C ASN A 40 13.35 -13.03 0.84
N TYR A 41 12.80 -13.72 -0.15
CA TYR A 41 12.98 -15.17 -0.31
C TYR A 41 13.80 -15.60 -1.53
N GLU A 42 13.85 -14.80 -2.56
CA GLU A 42 14.49 -15.16 -3.84
C GLU A 42 15.74 -14.34 -4.15
N THR A 43 15.99 -13.27 -3.41
CA THR A 43 17.15 -12.40 -3.65
C THR A 43 18.30 -12.77 -2.73
N VAL A 44 19.52 -12.84 -3.27
CA VAL A 44 20.72 -13.03 -2.47
C VAL A 44 20.89 -11.91 -1.45
N GLU A 45 21.42 -12.24 -0.27
CA GLU A 45 21.47 -11.34 0.88
C GLU A 45 22.15 -10.00 0.55
N ASP A 46 23.28 -10.03 -0.16
CA ASP A 46 24.05 -8.84 -0.50
C ASP A 46 23.28 -7.79 -1.34
N ASN A 47 22.22 -8.21 -2.02
CA ASN A 47 21.43 -7.34 -2.87
C ASN A 47 20.11 -6.90 -2.23
N ARG A 48 19.75 -7.42 -1.05
CA ARG A 48 18.46 -7.13 -0.42
C ARG A 48 18.34 -5.68 0.02
N GLU A 49 19.39 -5.10 0.58
CA GLU A 49 19.38 -3.71 1.04
C GLU A 49 18.97 -2.75 -0.08
N ASP A 50 19.63 -2.81 -1.22
CA ASP A 50 19.36 -1.93 -2.36
C ASP A 50 17.96 -2.14 -2.91
N LYS A 51 17.50 -3.39 -3.00
CA LYS A 51 16.17 -3.71 -3.50
C LYS A 51 15.07 -3.27 -2.54
N PHE A 52 15.26 -3.42 -1.24
CA PHE A 52 14.32 -2.89 -0.25
C PHE A 52 14.29 -1.37 -0.24
N TYR A 53 15.41 -0.71 -0.47
CA TYR A 53 15.44 0.75 -0.63
C TYR A 53 14.51 1.19 -1.77
N VAL A 54 14.62 0.57 -2.93
CA VAL A 54 13.78 0.88 -4.10
C VAL A 54 12.31 0.57 -3.80
N LEU A 55 12.02 -0.57 -3.18
CA LEU A 55 10.65 -0.94 -2.84
C LEU A 55 10.03 -0.01 -1.79
N ALA A 56 10.81 0.46 -0.81
CA ALA A 56 10.36 1.43 0.19
C ALA A 56 9.94 2.76 -0.47
N LYS A 57 10.70 3.22 -1.47
CA LYS A 57 10.31 4.41 -2.25
C LYS A 57 8.99 4.20 -2.99
N LYS A 58 8.81 3.03 -3.59
CA LYS A 58 7.57 2.68 -4.29
C LYS A 58 6.38 2.59 -3.32
N ALA A 59 6.58 2.01 -2.14
CA ALA A 59 5.56 1.95 -1.11
C ALA A 59 5.10 3.34 -0.67
N LYS A 60 6.03 4.28 -0.50
CA LYS A 60 5.72 5.68 -0.19
C LYS A 60 4.88 6.35 -1.26
N GLU A 61 5.20 6.15 -2.54
CA GLU A 61 4.41 6.66 -3.65
C GLU A 61 2.97 6.10 -3.62
N ILE A 62 2.81 4.82 -3.30
CA ILE A 62 1.50 4.19 -3.20
C ILE A 62 0.70 4.74 -2.02
N VAL A 63 1.33 5.01 -0.87
CA VAL A 63 0.68 5.69 0.26
C VAL A 63 0.15 7.07 -0.17
N GLU A 64 0.97 7.85 -0.86
CA GLU A 64 0.59 9.19 -1.34
C GLU A 64 -0.56 9.13 -2.35
N LYS A 65 -0.66 8.07 -3.13
CA LYS A 65 -1.73 7.82 -4.08
C LYS A 65 -3.07 7.45 -3.41
N HIS A 66 -3.01 6.83 -2.23
CA HIS A 66 -4.17 6.37 -1.47
C HIS A 66 -4.16 6.92 -0.03
N PRO A 67 -4.29 8.25 0.16
CA PRO A 67 -4.01 8.89 1.45
C PRO A 67 -5.00 8.51 2.56
N ASP A 68 -6.20 8.04 2.21
CA ASP A 68 -7.26 7.70 3.16
C ASP A 68 -7.31 6.20 3.51
N ARG A 69 -6.34 5.42 3.05
CA ARG A 69 -6.33 3.97 3.23
C ARG A 69 -5.20 3.52 4.14
N ALA A 70 -5.52 2.57 5.01
CA ALA A 70 -4.56 2.01 5.97
C ALA A 70 -3.62 0.97 5.35
N GLU A 71 -4.08 0.22 4.36
CA GLU A 71 -3.35 -0.91 3.79
C GLU A 71 -1.98 -0.53 3.19
N PRO A 72 -1.87 0.57 2.42
CA PRO A 72 -0.56 1.01 1.93
C PRO A 72 0.40 1.39 3.06
N LEU A 73 -0.08 2.03 4.11
CA LEU A 73 0.73 2.39 5.29
C LEU A 73 1.25 1.16 6.01
N ILE A 74 0.43 0.12 6.14
CA ILE A 74 0.84 -1.15 6.75
C ILE A 74 1.98 -1.78 5.93
N TRP A 75 1.82 -1.87 4.62
CA TRP A 75 2.86 -2.44 3.76
C TRP A 75 4.12 -1.60 3.71
N GLU A 76 4.01 -0.27 3.72
CA GLU A 76 5.19 0.59 3.87
C GLU A 76 5.92 0.29 5.19
N GLY A 77 5.20 0.16 6.30
CA GLY A 77 5.76 -0.22 7.59
C GLY A 77 6.48 -1.57 7.57
N ILE A 78 5.88 -2.58 6.97
CA ILE A 78 6.48 -3.91 6.82
C ILE A 78 7.76 -3.84 5.98
N ILE A 79 7.72 -3.15 4.86
CA ILE A 79 8.87 -2.99 3.96
C ILE A 79 10.00 -2.23 4.64
N LEU A 80 9.70 -1.14 5.34
CA LEU A 80 10.70 -0.38 6.10
C LEU A 80 11.34 -1.21 7.20
N SER A 81 10.57 -2.07 7.88
CA SER A 81 11.09 -2.96 8.91
C SER A 81 12.05 -4.00 8.35
N THR A 82 11.72 -4.61 7.21
CA THR A 82 12.60 -5.57 6.54
C THR A 82 13.82 -4.90 5.92
N TYR A 83 13.64 -3.68 5.40
CA TYR A 83 14.76 -2.86 4.93
C TYR A 83 15.73 -2.54 6.09
N ALA A 84 15.21 -2.17 7.25
CA ALA A 84 16.03 -1.95 8.44
C ALA A 84 16.87 -3.18 8.80
N GLY A 85 16.26 -4.36 8.75
CA GLY A 85 16.95 -5.63 8.98
C GLY A 85 18.07 -5.88 7.97
N ALA A 86 17.84 -5.61 6.70
CA ALA A 86 18.85 -5.78 5.65
C ALA A 86 19.99 -4.76 5.77
N LYS A 87 19.67 -3.53 6.13
CA LYS A 87 20.65 -2.46 6.30
C LYS A 87 21.54 -2.64 7.51
N GLY A 88 20.95 -3.00 8.65
CA GLY A 88 21.65 -3.15 9.91
C GLY A 88 22.27 -1.87 10.46
N GLY A 89 22.95 -1.97 11.60
CA GLY A 89 23.69 -0.89 12.20
C GLY A 89 22.82 0.29 12.66
N LEU A 90 23.46 1.44 12.84
CA LEU A 90 22.79 2.66 13.33
C LEU A 90 21.76 3.22 12.33
N GLY A 91 21.96 3.03 11.05
CA GLY A 91 21.02 3.45 10.01
C GLY A 91 19.66 2.75 10.09
N ALA A 92 19.63 1.53 10.64
CA ALA A 92 18.38 0.79 10.84
C ALA A 92 17.43 1.46 11.84
N LEU A 93 17.95 2.15 12.85
CA LEU A 93 17.11 2.78 13.89
C LEU A 93 16.14 3.83 13.31
N GLY A 94 16.59 4.64 12.37
CA GLY A 94 15.75 5.61 11.69
C GLY A 94 14.61 4.96 10.92
N LEU A 95 14.93 3.87 10.22
CA LEU A 95 13.96 3.08 9.45
C LEU A 95 12.92 2.39 10.36
N ILE A 96 13.34 1.87 11.51
CA ILE A 96 12.43 1.25 12.49
C ILE A 96 11.46 2.29 13.06
N LYS A 97 11.94 3.49 13.38
CA LYS A 97 11.08 4.58 13.86
C LYS A 97 10.07 4.99 12.79
N GLU A 98 10.50 5.10 11.56
CA GLU A 98 9.62 5.42 10.44
C GLU A 98 8.58 4.32 10.22
N ALA A 99 8.99 3.06 10.23
CA ALA A 99 8.09 1.91 10.12
C ALA A 99 7.00 1.96 11.21
N ARG A 100 7.39 2.17 12.45
CA ARG A 100 6.45 2.30 13.57
C ARG A 100 5.45 3.44 13.34
N ASN A 101 5.92 4.59 12.90
CA ASN A 101 5.05 5.74 12.63
C ASN A 101 4.03 5.43 11.53
N ARG A 102 4.42 4.71 10.48
CA ARG A 102 3.49 4.29 9.40
C ARG A 102 2.41 3.35 9.93
N LEU A 103 2.78 2.41 10.77
CA LEU A 103 1.84 1.48 11.40
C LEU A 103 0.88 2.19 12.36
N LEU A 104 1.36 3.16 13.14
CA LEU A 104 0.50 3.97 14.00
C LEU A 104 -0.45 4.86 13.21
N ASP A 105 -0.01 5.42 12.10
CA ASP A 105 -0.87 6.18 11.18
C ASP A 105 -1.95 5.27 10.56
N ALA A 106 -1.59 4.05 10.20
CA ALA A 106 -2.55 3.06 9.72
C ALA A 106 -3.62 2.72 10.77
N GLU A 107 -3.21 2.55 12.03
CA GLU A 107 -4.12 2.27 13.14
C GLU A 107 -5.17 3.38 13.32
N LYS A 108 -4.76 4.64 13.15
CA LYS A 108 -5.68 5.78 13.21
C LYS A 108 -6.75 5.74 12.12
N ILE A 109 -6.40 5.24 10.94
CA ILE A 109 -7.34 5.13 9.81
C ILE A 109 -8.26 3.92 9.99
N ASN A 110 -7.69 2.74 10.20
CA ASN A 110 -8.44 1.49 10.39
C ASN A 110 -7.62 0.47 11.19
N PRO A 111 -7.89 0.31 12.50
CA PRO A 111 -7.16 -0.63 13.33
C PRO A 111 -7.34 -2.10 12.94
N ASN A 112 -8.37 -2.42 12.17
CA ASN A 112 -8.69 -3.79 11.74
C ASN A 112 -8.23 -4.11 10.32
N ALA A 113 -7.57 -3.16 9.65
CA ALA A 113 -7.08 -3.38 8.29
C ALA A 113 -6.13 -4.59 8.25
N LEU A 114 -6.22 -5.35 7.15
CA LEU A 114 -5.41 -6.55 6.91
C LEU A 114 -5.43 -7.53 8.12
N SER A 115 -6.62 -7.75 8.68
CA SER A 115 -6.84 -8.72 9.77
C SER A 115 -5.96 -8.48 11.00
N GLY A 116 -5.73 -7.22 11.36
CA GLY A 116 -4.95 -6.86 12.54
C GLY A 116 -3.43 -6.94 12.34
N SER A 117 -2.96 -6.96 11.11
CA SER A 117 -1.53 -6.99 10.78
C SER A 117 -0.71 -5.85 11.41
N ILE A 118 -1.36 -4.73 11.72
CA ILE A 118 -0.74 -3.60 12.42
C ILE A 118 -0.13 -4.06 13.74
N TYR A 119 -0.89 -4.75 14.55
CA TYR A 119 -0.45 -5.18 15.89
C TYR A 119 0.65 -6.24 15.82
N THR A 120 0.56 -7.16 14.89
CA THR A 120 1.60 -8.16 14.63
C THR A 120 2.91 -7.48 14.20
N SER A 121 2.83 -6.44 13.39
CA SER A 121 3.98 -5.71 12.87
C SER A 121 4.60 -4.74 13.88
N LEU A 122 3.80 -4.22 14.82
CA LEU A 122 4.31 -3.40 15.92
C LEU A 122 5.02 -4.22 17.01
N GLY A 123 4.78 -5.51 17.05
CA GLY A 123 5.34 -6.41 18.05
C GLY A 123 4.52 -6.41 19.30
#